data_6e5cf77a62bcd9a46733321bf65aa9b1
#
_entry.id   6e5cf77a62bcd9a46733321bf65aa9b1
#
_cell.length_a   1.000
_cell.length_b   1.000
_cell.length_c   1.000
_cell.angle_alpha   90.00
_cell.angle_beta   90.00
_cell.angle_gamma   90.00
#
_symmetry.space_group_name_H-M   'P 1'
#
loop_
_entity.id
_entity.type
_entity.pdbx_description
1 polymer ?
#
loop_
_entity_poly.entity_id
_entity_poly.type
_entity_poly.pdbx_seq_one_letter_code
_entity_poly.pdbx_strand_id
1 'polypeptide(L)'
;EAFSMWQEHPADLLFLDIQMPQMNGLELSRTLGERSRVIFTTAFEQYALEGFRADALDYLLKPISYAEFLRAAGKARRWFEAGTTGTAPASPEAIPAARNLFVRTDYKMQQIRLDDILYIEGMKDYVRIHTAEGGSLVTQTSMKAIEQSLPPDRFVRVHRSYIVQIDRVKTIERNRIVFGKTYIPVSESYKERFMEALSQRSLLL
;
A
#
# COMPACT_ATOMS: atom_id res chain seq x y z
N GLU A 1 32.17 3.10 0.57
CA GLU A 1 32.46 2.88 -0.87
C GLU A 1 31.26 3.30 -1.73
N ALA A 2 30.06 2.69 -1.62
CA ALA A 2 28.89 3.05 -2.41
C ALA A 2 28.49 4.54 -2.27
N PHE A 3 28.49 5.07 -1.06
CA PHE A 3 28.19 6.48 -0.81
C PHE A 3 29.26 7.41 -1.42
N SER A 4 30.55 7.08 -1.29
CA SER A 4 31.63 7.87 -1.88
C SER A 4 31.56 7.90 -3.40
N MET A 5 31.26 6.73 -4.02
CA MET A 5 31.07 6.65 -5.47
C MET A 5 29.88 7.50 -5.95
N TRP A 6 28.77 7.50 -5.18
CA TRP A 6 27.62 8.33 -5.52
C TRP A 6 27.92 9.83 -5.36
N GLN A 7 28.72 10.22 -4.37
CA GLN A 7 29.15 11.63 -4.23
C GLN A 7 29.99 12.12 -5.41
N GLU A 8 30.85 11.25 -5.94
CA GLU A 8 31.69 11.54 -7.10
C GLU A 8 30.91 11.47 -8.42
N HIS A 9 29.98 10.51 -8.50
CA HIS A 9 29.15 10.24 -9.69
C HIS A 9 27.68 10.10 -9.29
N PRO A 10 26.95 11.21 -9.11
CA PRO A 10 25.53 11.16 -8.76
C PRO A 10 24.71 10.42 -9.83
N ALA A 11 23.84 9.53 -9.37
CA ALA A 11 22.91 8.79 -10.23
C ALA A 11 21.47 9.15 -9.86
N ASP A 12 20.61 9.31 -10.86
CA ASP A 12 19.20 9.64 -10.65
C ASP A 12 18.41 8.46 -10.05
N LEU A 13 18.79 7.21 -10.42
CA LEU A 13 18.16 5.98 -9.96
C LEU A 13 19.23 5.00 -9.43
N LEU A 14 18.96 4.47 -8.23
CA LEU A 14 19.80 3.44 -7.63
C LEU A 14 19.01 2.17 -7.35
N PHE A 15 19.60 1.02 -7.70
CA PHE A 15 19.19 -0.28 -7.20
C PHE A 15 20.03 -0.61 -5.98
N LEU A 16 19.44 -0.61 -4.78
CA LEU A 16 20.15 -0.82 -3.53
C LEU A 16 19.77 -2.15 -2.91
N ASP A 17 20.78 -2.98 -2.62
CA ASP A 17 20.55 -4.10 -1.70
C ASP A 17 20.32 -3.58 -0.29
N ILE A 18 19.30 -4.11 0.38
CA ILE A 18 19.05 -3.74 1.77
C ILE A 18 20.15 -4.27 2.67
N GLN A 19 20.59 -5.51 2.45
CA GLN A 19 21.64 -6.12 3.25
C GLN A 19 23.02 -5.89 2.62
N MET A 20 23.66 -4.83 3.03
CA MET A 20 25.04 -4.54 2.66
C MET A 20 25.95 -4.52 3.90
N PRO A 21 27.25 -4.89 3.77
CA PRO A 21 28.23 -4.74 4.86
C PRO A 21 28.38 -3.28 5.28
N GLN A 22 28.51 -3.03 6.59
CA GLN A 22 28.79 -1.73 7.22
C GLN A 22 27.62 -0.75 7.24
N MET A 23 26.86 -0.59 6.16
CA MET A 23 25.72 0.32 6.07
C MET A 23 24.56 -0.40 5.37
N ASN A 24 23.42 -0.40 6.00
CA ASN A 24 22.20 -0.95 5.45
C ASN A 24 21.66 -0.06 4.30
N GLY A 25 21.13 -0.65 3.24
CA GLY A 25 20.58 0.10 2.09
C GLY A 25 19.49 1.10 2.46
N LEU A 26 18.70 0.83 3.50
CA LEU A 26 17.71 1.78 4.03
C LEU A 26 18.35 3.01 4.68
N GLU A 27 19.45 2.83 5.39
CA GLU A 27 20.22 3.95 5.98
C GLU A 27 20.86 4.79 4.88
N LEU A 28 21.42 4.12 3.87
CA LEU A 28 21.99 4.80 2.72
C LEU A 28 20.94 5.62 1.97
N SER A 29 19.75 5.07 1.71
CA SER A 29 18.66 5.78 1.02
C SER A 29 18.23 7.06 1.75
N ARG A 30 18.17 7.02 3.08
CA ARG A 30 17.87 8.22 3.90
C ARG A 30 18.94 9.30 3.77
N THR A 31 20.21 8.88 3.61
CA THR A 31 21.34 9.80 3.46
C THR A 31 21.37 10.44 2.07
N LEU A 32 20.89 9.73 1.04
CA LEU A 32 20.77 10.25 -0.33
C LEU A 32 19.69 11.33 -0.45
N GLY A 33 18.64 11.27 0.37
CA GLY A 33 17.53 12.21 0.34
C GLY A 33 16.78 12.20 -1.00
N GLU A 34 16.32 13.36 -1.44
CA GLU A 34 15.54 13.51 -2.69
C GLU A 34 16.41 13.58 -3.96
N ARG A 35 17.74 13.54 -3.84
CA ARG A 35 18.67 13.68 -4.96
C ARG A 35 18.68 12.47 -5.89
N SER A 36 18.30 11.30 -5.38
CA SER A 36 18.24 10.06 -6.14
C SER A 36 17.03 9.26 -5.75
N ARG A 37 16.41 8.59 -6.70
CA ARG A 37 15.34 7.64 -6.41
C ARG A 37 15.90 6.24 -6.25
N VAL A 38 15.26 5.45 -5.39
CA VAL A 38 15.76 4.15 -5.01
C VAL A 38 14.73 3.06 -5.35
N ILE A 39 15.23 1.96 -5.91
CA ILE A 39 14.53 0.68 -5.99
C ILE A 39 15.32 -0.28 -5.09
N PHE A 40 14.70 -0.80 -4.04
CA PHE A 40 15.36 -1.77 -3.18
C PHE A 40 15.37 -3.16 -3.78
N THR A 41 16.48 -3.87 -3.54
CA THR A 41 16.62 -5.30 -3.84
C THR A 41 16.96 -6.05 -2.56
N THR A 42 16.43 -7.25 -2.32
CA THR A 42 16.75 -8.04 -1.14
C THR A 42 16.38 -9.50 -1.32
N ALA A 43 17.03 -10.38 -0.56
CA ALA A 43 16.62 -11.78 -0.42
C ALA A 43 15.56 -11.99 0.69
N PHE A 44 15.22 -10.96 1.45
CA PHE A 44 14.38 -11.08 2.63
C PHE A 44 13.08 -10.26 2.51
N GLU A 45 11.96 -10.95 2.50
CA GLU A 45 10.62 -10.37 2.36
C GLU A 45 10.26 -9.41 3.52
N GLN A 46 10.81 -9.62 4.71
CA GLN A 46 10.50 -8.82 5.90
C GLN A 46 10.85 -7.34 5.78
N TYR A 47 11.82 -6.99 4.93
CA TYR A 47 12.23 -5.61 4.69
C TYR A 47 11.36 -4.85 3.67
N ALA A 48 10.40 -5.52 3.02
CA ALA A 48 9.46 -4.86 2.10
C ALA A 48 8.66 -3.75 2.77
N LEU A 49 8.26 -3.93 4.03
CA LEU A 49 7.53 -2.93 4.81
C LEU A 49 8.39 -1.72 5.20
N GLU A 50 9.68 -1.94 5.46
CA GLU A 50 10.62 -0.86 5.80
C GLU A 50 11.04 -0.06 4.58
N GLY A 51 11.21 -0.73 3.42
CA GLY A 51 11.46 -0.08 2.14
C GLY A 51 10.32 0.84 1.70
N PHE A 52 9.07 0.48 2.03
CA PHE A 52 7.90 1.31 1.76
C PHE A 52 7.88 2.61 2.58
N ARG A 53 8.44 2.60 3.80
CA ARG A 53 8.61 3.79 4.65
C ARG A 53 9.75 4.70 4.20
N ALA A 54 10.63 4.23 3.31
CA ALA A 54 11.82 4.94 2.85
C ALA A 54 11.60 5.68 1.52
N ASP A 55 10.35 5.91 1.10
CA ASP A 55 9.97 6.63 -0.13
C ASP A 55 10.63 6.05 -1.41
N ALA A 56 10.81 4.72 -1.46
CA ALA A 56 11.38 4.05 -2.60
C ALA A 56 10.38 3.95 -3.76
N LEU A 57 10.89 4.00 -4.99
CA LEU A 57 10.05 3.82 -6.19
C LEU A 57 9.49 2.41 -6.30
N ASP A 58 10.26 1.39 -5.97
CA ASP A 58 9.82 0.00 -5.99
C ASP A 58 10.73 -0.89 -5.13
N TYR A 59 10.35 -2.18 -5.04
CA TYR A 59 11.03 -3.19 -4.26
C TYR A 59 11.09 -4.50 -5.05
N LEU A 60 12.25 -5.13 -5.12
CA LEU A 60 12.50 -6.36 -5.85
C LEU A 60 13.03 -7.45 -4.93
N LEU A 61 12.34 -8.58 -4.88
CA LEU A 61 12.77 -9.74 -4.11
C LEU A 61 13.69 -10.63 -4.96
N LYS A 62 14.84 -11.00 -4.42
CA LYS A 62 15.76 -11.94 -5.07
C LYS A 62 15.25 -13.40 -4.90
N PRO A 63 15.27 -14.24 -5.94
CA PRO A 63 15.80 -13.98 -7.28
C PRO A 63 14.89 -13.08 -8.13
N ILE A 64 15.44 -12.00 -8.68
CA ILE A 64 14.69 -11.01 -9.45
C ILE A 64 14.39 -11.58 -10.84
N SER A 65 13.12 -11.73 -11.18
CA SER A 65 12.73 -12.10 -12.54
C SER A 65 12.88 -10.91 -13.51
N TYR A 66 13.12 -11.20 -14.78
CA TYR A 66 13.22 -10.16 -15.80
C TYR A 66 11.93 -9.32 -15.92
N ALA A 67 10.78 -9.94 -15.74
CA ALA A 67 9.48 -9.26 -15.76
C ALA A 67 9.33 -8.26 -14.60
N GLU A 68 9.76 -8.63 -13.40
CA GLU A 68 9.75 -7.74 -12.23
C GLU A 68 10.72 -6.57 -12.39
N PHE A 69 11.91 -6.85 -12.91
CA PHE A 69 12.88 -5.79 -13.22
C PHE A 69 12.31 -4.79 -14.23
N LEU A 70 11.74 -5.27 -15.35
CA LEU A 70 11.15 -4.39 -16.37
C LEU A 70 9.98 -3.56 -15.81
N ARG A 71 9.16 -4.14 -14.95
CA ARG A 71 8.06 -3.43 -14.29
C ARG A 71 8.60 -2.28 -13.43
N ALA A 72 9.60 -2.54 -12.61
CA ALA A 72 10.21 -1.55 -11.72
C ALA A 72 10.96 -0.45 -12.51
N ALA A 73 11.72 -0.83 -13.52
CA ALA A 73 12.39 0.11 -14.43
C ALA A 73 11.38 0.98 -15.21
N GLY A 74 10.28 0.40 -15.68
CA GLY A 74 9.20 1.13 -16.33
C GLY A 74 8.49 2.13 -15.40
N LYS A 75 8.36 1.80 -14.10
CA LYS A 75 7.85 2.71 -13.09
C LYS A 75 8.81 3.89 -12.87
N ALA A 76 10.10 3.62 -12.75
CA ALA A 76 11.12 4.65 -12.62
C ALA A 76 11.13 5.58 -13.84
N ARG A 77 11.11 5.04 -15.05
CA ARG A 77 11.07 5.83 -16.28
C ARG A 77 9.88 6.78 -16.30
N ARG A 78 8.67 6.31 -16.03
CA ARG A 78 7.47 7.16 -15.96
C ARG A 78 7.59 8.26 -14.92
N TRP A 79 8.22 7.97 -13.78
CA TRP A 79 8.45 8.97 -12.74
C TRP A 79 9.36 10.10 -13.23
N PHE A 80 10.47 9.78 -13.89
CA PHE A 80 11.41 10.78 -14.45
C PHE A 80 10.80 11.54 -15.63
N GLU A 81 10.03 10.86 -16.51
CA GLU A 81 9.33 11.51 -17.64
C GLU A 81 8.28 12.52 -17.16
N ALA A 82 7.58 12.23 -16.08
CA ALA A 82 6.61 13.16 -15.47
C ALA A 82 7.28 14.40 -14.85
N GLY A 83 8.52 14.31 -14.40
CA GLY A 83 9.29 15.43 -13.85
C GLY A 83 9.91 16.33 -14.90
N THR A 84 10.00 15.93 -16.18
CA THR A 84 10.66 16.69 -17.26
C THR A 84 9.71 17.57 -18.08
N THR A 85 8.41 17.35 -18.01
CA THR A 85 7.43 18.28 -18.56
C THR A 85 7.16 19.38 -17.54
N GLY A 86 7.88 20.49 -17.70
CA GLY A 86 7.80 21.67 -16.82
C GLY A 86 6.46 22.38 -16.81
N THR A 87 5.49 21.73 -16.25
CA THR A 87 4.29 22.36 -15.69
C THR A 87 4.34 22.02 -14.20
N ALA A 88 4.65 23.01 -13.39
CA ALA A 88 4.49 22.88 -11.95
C ALA A 88 3.12 22.30 -11.65
N PRO A 89 2.99 21.19 -10.92
CA PRO A 89 1.70 20.74 -10.49
C PRO A 89 1.16 21.79 -9.52
N ALA A 90 0.14 22.49 -9.97
CA ALA A 90 -0.69 23.30 -9.12
C ALA A 90 -1.35 22.34 -8.10
N SER A 91 -1.13 22.60 -6.82
CA SER A 91 -1.70 21.92 -5.66
C SER A 91 -1.10 20.52 -5.32
N PRO A 92 -0.98 20.17 -4.04
CA PRO A 92 -0.61 18.85 -3.61
C PRO A 92 -1.75 17.86 -3.98
N GLU A 93 -1.84 17.53 -5.25
CA GLU A 93 -2.65 16.39 -5.66
C GLU A 93 -1.95 15.14 -5.17
N ALA A 94 -2.63 14.50 -4.26
CA ALA A 94 -2.42 13.22 -3.68
C ALA A 94 -1.42 12.33 -4.44
N ILE A 95 -0.37 11.89 -3.76
CA ILE A 95 0.38 10.66 -4.05
C ILE A 95 -0.63 9.68 -4.68
N PRO A 96 -0.41 9.12 -5.89
CA PRO A 96 -1.37 8.18 -6.45
C PRO A 96 -1.56 7.08 -5.43
N ALA A 97 -2.72 7.10 -4.78
CA ALA A 97 -3.07 6.21 -3.68
C ALA A 97 -2.66 4.79 -4.09
N ALA A 98 -1.89 4.11 -3.25
CA ALA A 98 -1.43 2.76 -3.52
C ALA A 98 -2.59 1.97 -4.11
N ARG A 99 -2.47 1.54 -5.38
CA ARG A 99 -3.57 0.83 -6.06
C ARG A 99 -3.63 -0.64 -5.67
N ASN A 100 -2.58 -1.14 -5.03
CA ASN A 100 -2.41 -2.55 -4.73
C ASN A 100 -1.96 -2.75 -3.28
N LEU A 101 -2.50 -3.79 -2.65
CA LEU A 101 -2.09 -4.30 -1.35
C LEU A 101 -1.37 -5.64 -1.57
N PHE A 102 -0.18 -5.80 -1.00
CA PHE A 102 0.50 -7.10 -0.95
C PHE A 102 0.15 -7.80 0.36
N VAL A 103 -0.35 -9.01 0.24
CA VAL A 103 -0.81 -9.83 1.37
C VAL A 103 -0.01 -11.11 1.41
N ARG A 104 0.56 -11.45 2.56
CA ARG A 104 1.22 -12.72 2.77
C ARG A 104 0.19 -13.81 3.07
N THR A 105 0.13 -14.82 2.23
CA THR A 105 -0.66 -16.04 2.45
C THR A 105 0.27 -17.22 2.54
N ASP A 106 0.15 -18.06 3.56
CA ASP A 106 0.94 -19.26 3.88
C ASP A 106 2.41 -19.24 3.37
N TYR A 107 2.64 -19.41 2.06
CA TYR A 107 3.99 -19.49 1.48
C TYR A 107 4.24 -18.52 0.32
N LYS A 108 3.34 -17.57 0.06
CA LYS A 108 3.47 -16.62 -1.06
C LYS A 108 2.95 -15.23 -0.72
N MET A 109 3.51 -14.23 -1.38
CA MET A 109 2.96 -12.88 -1.41
C MET A 109 1.97 -12.78 -2.57
N GLN A 110 0.76 -12.35 -2.27
CA GLN A 110 -0.29 -12.15 -3.26
C GLN A 110 -0.66 -10.68 -3.35
N GLN A 111 -0.65 -10.14 -4.55
CA GLN A 111 -1.07 -8.78 -4.83
C GLN A 111 -2.59 -8.73 -5.01
N ILE A 112 -3.24 -7.81 -4.34
CA ILE A 112 -4.67 -7.51 -4.47
C ILE A 112 -4.80 -6.05 -4.88
N ARG A 113 -5.63 -5.76 -5.87
CA ARG A 113 -5.99 -4.38 -6.18
C ARG A 113 -6.90 -3.85 -5.07
N LEU A 114 -6.60 -2.67 -4.56
CA LEU A 114 -7.46 -2.05 -3.55
C LEU A 114 -8.90 -1.87 -4.06
N ASP A 115 -9.05 -1.61 -5.35
CA ASP A 115 -10.36 -1.48 -5.99
C ASP A 115 -11.22 -2.76 -5.90
N ASP A 116 -10.60 -3.92 -5.80
CA ASP A 116 -11.29 -5.21 -5.76
C ASP A 116 -11.68 -5.63 -4.34
N ILE A 117 -11.16 -4.97 -3.31
CA ILE A 117 -11.49 -5.26 -1.91
C ILE A 117 -12.90 -4.72 -1.60
N LEU A 118 -13.77 -5.54 -1.04
CA LEU A 118 -15.06 -5.12 -0.53
C LEU A 118 -15.00 -4.74 0.95
N TYR A 119 -14.51 -5.68 1.75
CA TYR A 119 -14.33 -5.51 3.19
C TYR A 119 -13.30 -6.48 3.73
N ILE A 120 -12.85 -6.22 4.94
CA ILE A 120 -11.87 -7.03 5.68
C ILE A 120 -12.50 -7.44 7.00
N GLU A 121 -12.40 -8.73 7.30
CA GLU A 121 -12.94 -9.38 8.48
C GLU A 121 -11.82 -9.86 9.40
N GLY A 122 -11.85 -9.50 10.68
CA GLY A 122 -10.91 -9.94 11.70
C GLY A 122 -11.29 -11.30 12.28
N MET A 123 -10.33 -12.22 12.30
CA MET A 123 -10.46 -13.59 12.78
C MET A 123 -9.34 -13.91 13.80
N LYS A 124 -9.45 -13.39 15.02
CA LYS A 124 -8.39 -13.50 16.06
C LYS A 124 -7.03 -13.00 15.54
N ASP A 125 -6.11 -13.92 15.24
CA ASP A 125 -4.74 -13.65 14.80
C ASP A 125 -4.62 -13.49 13.28
N TYR A 126 -5.73 -13.63 12.56
CA TYR A 126 -5.81 -13.53 11.10
C TYR A 126 -6.82 -12.47 10.68
N VAL A 127 -6.67 -11.97 9.48
CA VAL A 127 -7.70 -11.21 8.78
C VAL A 127 -8.04 -11.89 7.47
N ARG A 128 -9.32 -11.80 7.09
CA ARG A 128 -9.82 -12.26 5.81
C ARG A 128 -10.20 -11.06 4.96
N ILE A 129 -9.63 -10.96 3.77
CA ILE A 129 -9.90 -9.91 2.80
C ILE A 129 -10.88 -10.47 1.79
N HIS A 130 -12.05 -9.87 1.69
CA HIS A 130 -13.10 -10.27 0.74
C HIS A 130 -13.07 -9.39 -0.50
N THR A 131 -13.07 -10.02 -1.69
CA THR A 131 -12.94 -9.34 -2.98
C THR A 131 -14.24 -9.40 -3.80
N ALA A 132 -14.36 -8.47 -4.73
CA ALA A 132 -15.54 -8.35 -5.61
C ALA A 132 -15.74 -9.56 -6.54
N GLU A 133 -14.67 -10.26 -6.88
CA GLU A 133 -14.72 -11.48 -7.70
C GLU A 133 -15.22 -12.73 -6.94
N GLY A 134 -15.65 -12.56 -5.68
CA GLY A 134 -16.13 -13.63 -4.83
C GLY A 134 -15.05 -14.47 -4.15
N GLY A 135 -13.79 -14.07 -4.31
CA GLY A 135 -12.64 -14.67 -3.62
C GLY A 135 -12.44 -14.10 -2.22
N SER A 136 -11.69 -14.82 -1.40
CA SER A 136 -11.19 -14.31 -0.14
C SER A 136 -9.74 -14.75 0.10
N LEU A 137 -8.94 -13.87 0.70
CA LEU A 137 -7.57 -14.17 1.12
C LEU A 137 -7.46 -14.03 2.62
N VAL A 138 -6.76 -14.99 3.23
CA VAL A 138 -6.49 -14.98 4.68
C VAL A 138 -5.01 -14.72 4.90
N THR A 139 -4.71 -13.80 5.81
CA THR A 139 -3.34 -13.45 6.18
C THR A 139 -3.20 -13.30 7.69
N GLN A 140 -2.04 -13.67 8.21
CA GLN A 140 -1.72 -13.54 9.62
C GLN A 140 -1.28 -12.09 9.90
N THR A 141 -2.23 -11.28 10.34
CA THR A 141 -2.00 -9.89 10.74
C THR A 141 -3.12 -9.41 11.66
N SER A 142 -2.88 -8.32 12.38
CA SER A 142 -3.91 -7.72 13.23
C SER A 142 -4.77 -6.72 12.46
N MET A 143 -6.01 -6.53 12.91
CA MET A 143 -6.92 -5.50 12.37
C MET A 143 -6.32 -4.08 12.43
N LYS A 144 -5.50 -3.79 13.46
CA LYS A 144 -4.82 -2.49 13.59
C LYS A 144 -3.71 -2.33 12.56
N ALA A 145 -2.91 -3.38 12.32
CA ALA A 145 -1.81 -3.33 11.37
C ALA A 145 -2.31 -3.17 9.94
N ILE A 146 -3.36 -3.91 9.55
CA ILE A 146 -3.93 -3.78 8.21
C ILE A 146 -4.64 -2.44 8.02
N GLU A 147 -5.34 -1.91 9.04
CA GLU A 147 -5.95 -0.57 9.00
C GLU A 147 -4.92 0.51 8.71
N GLN A 148 -3.73 0.43 9.33
CA GLN A 148 -2.63 1.38 9.11
C GLN A 148 -1.98 1.27 7.71
N SER A 149 -2.14 0.14 7.04
CA SER A 149 -1.60 -0.11 5.70
C SER A 149 -2.56 0.30 4.58
N LEU A 150 -3.80 0.63 4.91
CA LEU A 150 -4.84 0.99 3.95
C LEU A 150 -5.00 2.52 3.85
N PRO A 151 -5.31 3.06 2.67
CA PRO A 151 -5.63 4.47 2.49
C PRO A 151 -6.86 4.85 3.35
N PRO A 152 -6.73 5.78 4.31
CA PRO A 152 -7.81 6.13 5.25
C PRO A 152 -8.98 6.84 4.59
N ASP A 153 -8.77 7.43 3.42
CA ASP A 153 -9.79 8.06 2.59
C ASP A 153 -10.69 7.06 1.87
N ARG A 154 -10.25 5.80 1.72
CA ARG A 154 -10.97 4.74 1.00
C ARG A 154 -11.50 3.64 1.91
N PHE A 155 -10.83 3.40 3.05
CA PHE A 155 -11.15 2.32 3.96
C PHE A 155 -11.47 2.87 5.34
N VAL A 156 -12.59 2.46 5.89
CA VAL A 156 -13.00 2.87 7.23
C VAL A 156 -13.33 1.67 8.09
N ARG A 157 -12.86 1.71 9.33
CA ARG A 157 -13.22 0.70 10.32
C ARG A 157 -14.62 0.99 10.86
N VAL A 158 -15.51 0.01 10.79
CA VAL A 158 -16.92 0.12 11.18
C VAL A 158 -17.27 -0.73 12.40
N HIS A 159 -16.38 -1.66 12.75
CA HIS A 159 -16.53 -2.56 13.89
C HIS A 159 -15.15 -3.02 14.38
N ARG A 160 -15.06 -3.53 15.61
CA ARG A 160 -13.80 -4.12 16.12
C ARG A 160 -13.19 -5.17 15.18
N SER A 161 -14.04 -5.85 14.39
CA SER A 161 -13.64 -6.92 13.48
C SER A 161 -13.91 -6.62 12.01
N TYR A 162 -14.32 -5.41 11.63
CA TYR A 162 -14.60 -5.09 10.22
C TYR A 162 -14.06 -3.73 9.79
N ILE A 163 -13.41 -3.73 8.62
CA ILE A 163 -13.02 -2.55 7.83
C ILE A 163 -13.73 -2.68 6.49
N VAL A 164 -14.32 -1.61 5.97
CA VAL A 164 -15.03 -1.61 4.69
C VAL A 164 -14.42 -0.60 3.73
N GLN A 165 -14.49 -0.88 2.44
CA GLN A 165 -14.17 0.09 1.41
C GLN A 165 -15.39 0.96 1.14
N ILE A 166 -15.27 2.27 1.35
CA ILE A 166 -16.38 3.23 1.28
C ILE A 166 -17.03 3.24 -0.11
N ASP A 167 -16.23 3.25 -1.16
CA ASP A 167 -16.73 3.29 -2.55
C ASP A 167 -17.51 2.03 -2.96
N ARG A 168 -17.43 0.96 -2.18
CA ARG A 168 -18.13 -0.32 -2.41
C ARG A 168 -19.39 -0.48 -1.56
N VAL A 169 -19.63 0.45 -0.64
CA VAL A 169 -20.87 0.46 0.17
C VAL A 169 -22.03 0.91 -0.71
N LYS A 170 -22.95 -0.01 -1.01
CA LYS A 170 -24.13 0.26 -1.84
C LYS A 170 -25.41 0.39 -1.03
N THR A 171 -25.51 -0.36 0.06
CA THR A 171 -26.73 -0.44 0.86
C THR A 171 -26.38 -0.47 2.34
N ILE A 172 -27.12 0.34 3.11
CA ILE A 172 -27.04 0.37 4.58
C ILE A 172 -28.47 0.16 5.11
N GLU A 173 -28.67 -0.87 5.93
CA GLU A 173 -29.94 -1.20 6.55
C GLU A 173 -29.80 -1.34 8.05
N ARG A 174 -30.55 -0.57 8.82
CA ARG A 174 -30.61 -0.67 10.29
C ARG A 174 -29.23 -0.76 10.97
N ASN A 175 -28.33 0.17 10.66
CA ASN A 175 -26.92 0.18 11.12
C ASN A 175 -26.08 -1.02 10.68
N ARG A 176 -26.41 -1.65 9.56
CA ARG A 176 -25.63 -2.73 8.94
C ARG A 176 -25.33 -2.38 7.50
N ILE A 177 -24.12 -2.64 7.07
CA ILE A 177 -23.70 -2.51 5.67
C ILE A 177 -23.96 -3.86 4.99
N VAL A 178 -24.57 -3.83 3.80
CA VAL A 178 -24.96 -5.04 3.08
C VAL A 178 -24.03 -5.27 1.89
N PHE A 179 -23.31 -6.40 1.90
CA PHE A 179 -22.52 -6.90 0.79
C PHE A 179 -23.09 -8.25 0.34
N GLY A 180 -23.99 -8.22 -0.65
CA GLY A 180 -24.69 -9.41 -1.11
C GLY A 180 -25.52 -10.07 0.01
N LYS A 181 -25.06 -11.23 0.49
CA LYS A 181 -25.72 -11.95 1.61
C LYS A 181 -25.08 -11.65 2.98
N THR A 182 -24.03 -10.84 3.04
CA THR A 182 -23.29 -10.54 4.26
C THR A 182 -23.76 -9.21 4.85
N TYR A 183 -24.09 -9.20 6.14
CA TYR A 183 -24.50 -8.03 6.92
C TYR A 183 -23.40 -7.66 7.91
N ILE A 184 -22.72 -6.53 7.68
CA ILE A 184 -21.64 -6.03 8.53
C ILE A 184 -22.21 -4.99 9.51
N PRO A 185 -22.14 -5.24 10.83
CA PRO A 185 -22.64 -4.29 11.82
C PRO A 185 -21.74 -3.05 11.90
N VAL A 186 -22.35 -1.88 12.04
CA VAL A 186 -21.67 -0.65 12.39
C VAL A 186 -21.85 -0.42 13.89
N SER A 187 -20.76 -0.53 14.67
CA SER A 187 -20.79 -0.30 16.11
C SER A 187 -20.88 1.20 16.41
N GLU A 188 -21.52 1.57 17.51
CA GLU A 188 -21.70 2.99 17.91
C GLU A 188 -20.36 3.74 18.00
N SER A 189 -19.29 3.10 18.50
CA SER A 189 -17.96 3.71 18.61
C SER A 189 -17.28 4.03 17.27
N TYR A 190 -17.78 3.49 16.16
CA TYR A 190 -17.23 3.70 14.80
C TYR A 190 -18.22 4.45 13.89
N LYS A 191 -19.44 4.68 14.34
CA LYS A 191 -20.54 5.20 13.53
C LYS A 191 -20.29 6.63 13.05
N GLU A 192 -19.83 7.51 13.93
CA GLU A 192 -19.54 8.90 13.59
C GLU A 192 -18.50 9.00 12.47
N ARG A 193 -17.36 8.34 12.63
CA ARG A 193 -16.29 8.27 11.63
C ARG A 193 -16.76 7.66 10.29
N PHE A 194 -17.62 6.65 10.37
CA PHE A 194 -18.20 6.03 9.18
C PHE A 194 -19.15 6.98 8.43
N MET A 195 -20.03 7.68 9.15
CA MET A 195 -20.95 8.65 8.56
C MET A 195 -20.20 9.85 7.97
N GLU A 196 -19.16 10.32 8.63
CA GLU A 196 -18.28 11.37 8.11
C GLU A 196 -17.61 10.93 6.79
N ALA A 197 -17.03 9.74 6.74
CA ALA A 197 -16.41 9.19 5.53
C ALA A 197 -17.40 9.02 4.37
N LEU A 198 -18.65 8.65 4.67
CA LEU A 198 -19.72 8.58 3.65
C LEU A 198 -20.10 9.97 3.13
N SER A 199 -20.23 10.95 4.03
CA SER A 199 -20.64 12.30 3.63
C SER A 199 -19.62 13.01 2.77
N GLN A 200 -18.33 12.70 2.94
CA GLN A 200 -17.26 13.23 2.09
C GLN A 200 -17.29 12.67 0.65
N ARG A 201 -17.91 11.51 0.43
CA ARG A 201 -17.91 10.80 -0.85
C ARG A 201 -19.27 10.66 -1.51
N SER A 202 -20.34 10.93 -0.79
CA SER A 202 -21.72 10.75 -1.26
C SER A 202 -22.62 11.85 -0.74
N LEU A 203 -23.53 12.32 -1.58
CA LEU A 203 -24.63 13.19 -1.11
C LEU A 203 -25.60 12.30 -0.30
N LEU A 204 -25.73 12.57 0.98
CA LEU A 204 -26.76 11.98 1.83
C LEU A 204 -28.01 12.85 1.74
N LEU A 205 -29.10 12.29 1.23
CA LEU A 205 -30.43 12.88 1.16
C LEU A 205 -31.24 12.60 2.41
#